data_8b1fb1f2fd85ecf4dfa5f5af149cb771
#
_entry.id   8b1fb1f2fd85ecf4dfa5f5af149cb771
#
_cell.length_a   1.000
_cell.length_b   1.000
_cell.length_c   1.000
_cell.angle_alpha   90.00
_cell.angle_beta   90.00
_cell.angle_gamma   90.00
#
_symmetry.space_group_name_H-M   'P 1'
#
loop_
_entity.id
_entity.type
_entity.pdbx_description
1 polymer ?
#
loop_
_entity_poly.entity_id
_entity_poly.type
_entity_poly.pdbx_seq_one_letter_code
_entity_poly.pdbx_strand_id
1 'polypeptide(L)'
;MDGTLIDSTPGVYVAWGIFAKDYGIDAAAAAHASHGRRLYDTLKELCHITDEAKLLAEIARFEEEVIQGGPIALPGAVSLVAQIERGNPDIASQRHGWTIVTSATNDYTPRALAKCGVPLPPAGLVTSNDVTRGKPHPDPYLAGAAKLGVPPERCLVVEDAPSGLKAGHAAGAKTLAVCTSHTKQLILESGSNPDYIVDDLTKVSVKWVDGKLEFTIQDE
;
A
#
# COMPACT_ATOMS: atom_id res chain seq x y z
N MET A 1 -1.04 0.77 0.87
CA MET A 1 -1.94 1.19 1.98
C MET A 1 -1.24 2.25 2.79
N ASP A 2 -0.21 1.88 3.52
CA ASP A 2 0.69 2.81 4.19
C ASP A 2 1.33 3.71 3.14
N GLY A 3 1.41 5.00 3.41
CA GLY A 3 1.86 6.01 2.47
C GLY A 3 0.88 6.37 1.34
N THR A 4 -0.17 5.57 1.12
CA THR A 4 -1.19 5.83 0.08
C THR A 4 -2.54 6.23 0.66
N LEU A 5 -3.08 5.45 1.58
CA LEU A 5 -4.38 5.71 2.25
C LEU A 5 -4.20 6.24 3.66
N ILE A 6 -3.14 5.80 4.34
CA ILE A 6 -2.82 6.18 5.70
C ILE A 6 -1.36 6.61 5.84
N ASP A 7 -1.09 7.54 6.74
CA ASP A 7 0.26 7.89 7.18
C ASP A 7 0.58 7.13 8.47
N SER A 8 1.41 6.12 8.35
CA SER A 8 1.97 5.34 9.46
C SER A 8 3.44 5.70 9.75
N THR A 9 3.99 6.68 9.04
CA THR A 9 5.40 7.08 9.09
C THR A 9 5.92 7.33 10.51
N PRO A 10 5.22 8.06 11.40
CA PRO A 10 5.72 8.27 12.76
C PRO A 10 5.95 6.96 13.52
N GLY A 11 5.00 6.03 13.43
CA GLY A 11 5.12 4.70 14.05
C GLY A 11 6.24 3.86 13.45
N VAL A 12 6.41 3.91 12.13
CA VAL A 12 7.49 3.21 11.43
C VAL A 12 8.87 3.69 11.89
N TYR A 13 9.07 5.00 12.06
CA TYR A 13 10.33 5.53 12.59
C TYR A 13 10.58 5.12 14.04
N VAL A 14 9.55 5.10 14.89
CA VAL A 14 9.66 4.61 16.28
C VAL A 14 10.06 3.14 16.29
N ALA A 15 9.37 2.30 15.50
CA ALA A 15 9.66 0.88 15.39
C ALA A 15 11.12 0.63 14.94
N TRP A 16 11.56 1.27 13.84
CA TRP A 16 12.96 1.16 13.41
C TRP A 16 13.94 1.69 14.43
N GLY A 17 13.61 2.73 15.22
CA GLY A 17 14.44 3.21 16.33
C GLY A 17 14.64 2.18 17.44
N ILE A 18 13.61 1.37 17.73
CA ILE A 18 13.68 0.25 18.68
C ILE A 18 14.56 -0.88 18.10
N PHE A 19 14.25 -1.30 16.86
CA PHE A 19 14.97 -2.38 16.19
C PHE A 19 16.45 -2.04 15.94
N ALA A 20 16.76 -0.78 15.68
CA ALA A 20 18.14 -0.32 15.53
C ALA A 20 18.97 -0.57 16.79
N LYS A 21 18.39 -0.38 17.97
CA LYS A 21 19.06 -0.67 19.25
C LYS A 21 19.23 -2.17 19.48
N ASP A 22 18.20 -2.96 19.13
CA ASP A 22 18.20 -4.41 19.38
C ASP A 22 19.13 -5.16 18.42
N TYR A 23 19.22 -4.69 17.17
CA TYR A 23 19.94 -5.38 16.09
C TYR A 23 21.23 -4.69 15.63
N GLY A 24 21.57 -3.53 16.21
CA GLY A 24 22.80 -2.80 15.87
C GLY A 24 22.83 -2.24 14.46
N ILE A 25 21.66 -1.82 13.92
CA ILE A 25 21.50 -1.29 12.55
C ILE A 25 21.24 0.21 12.57
N ASP A 26 21.38 0.87 11.43
CA ASP A 26 20.99 2.28 11.26
C ASP A 26 19.49 2.39 11.02
N ALA A 27 18.77 3.08 11.92
CA ALA A 27 17.32 3.22 11.86
C ALA A 27 16.83 3.97 10.62
N ALA A 28 17.53 5.04 10.22
CA ALA A 28 17.12 5.84 9.07
C ALA A 28 17.35 5.10 7.75
N ALA A 29 18.49 4.43 7.64
CA ALA A 29 18.80 3.58 6.49
C ALA A 29 17.80 2.41 6.38
N ALA A 30 17.44 1.78 7.51
CA ALA A 30 16.47 0.69 7.55
C ALA A 30 15.07 1.17 7.16
N ALA A 31 14.60 2.30 7.67
CA ALA A 31 13.32 2.89 7.29
C ALA A 31 13.25 3.19 5.78
N HIS A 32 14.32 3.77 5.22
CA HIS A 32 14.39 4.05 3.79
C HIS A 32 14.41 2.77 2.93
N ALA A 33 15.21 1.78 3.30
CA ALA A 33 15.37 0.54 2.55
C ALA A 33 14.13 -0.37 2.60
N SER A 34 13.33 -0.27 3.66
CA SER A 34 12.12 -1.10 3.86
C SER A 34 10.86 -0.53 3.23
N HIS A 35 10.87 0.73 2.78
CA HIS A 35 9.66 1.41 2.31
C HIS A 35 8.97 0.68 1.16
N GLY A 36 7.68 0.37 1.34
CA GLY A 36 6.88 -0.35 0.35
C GLY A 36 7.18 -1.85 0.22
N ARG A 37 8.16 -2.39 0.98
CA ARG A 37 8.54 -3.80 0.99
C ARG A 37 7.88 -4.56 2.16
N ARG A 38 7.86 -5.90 2.07
CA ARG A 38 7.36 -6.73 3.17
C ARG A 38 8.37 -6.75 4.32
N LEU A 39 7.89 -6.65 5.55
CA LEU A 39 8.73 -6.78 6.76
C LEU A 39 9.43 -8.14 6.81
N TYR A 40 8.79 -9.21 6.33
CA TYR A 40 9.38 -10.53 6.21
C TYR A 40 10.73 -10.51 5.48
N ASP A 41 10.79 -9.81 4.34
CA ASP A 41 12.02 -9.73 3.55
C ASP A 41 13.02 -8.76 4.18
N THR A 42 12.56 -7.61 4.67
CA THR A 42 13.44 -6.57 5.21
C THR A 42 14.05 -6.95 6.56
N LEU A 43 13.31 -7.62 7.44
CA LEU A 43 13.87 -8.08 8.73
C LEU A 43 14.88 -9.22 8.53
N LYS A 44 14.66 -10.12 7.58
CA LYS A 44 15.67 -11.12 7.21
C LYS A 44 16.96 -10.48 6.71
N GLU A 45 16.81 -9.48 5.83
CA GLU A 45 17.93 -8.81 5.18
C GLU A 45 18.70 -7.92 6.17
N LEU A 46 17.98 -7.04 6.90
CA LEU A 46 18.61 -6.00 7.72
C LEU A 46 18.95 -6.47 9.13
N CYS A 47 18.10 -7.30 9.74
CA CYS A 47 18.30 -7.81 11.10
C CYS A 47 18.91 -9.20 11.14
N HIS A 48 19.19 -9.81 9.96
CA HIS A 48 19.78 -11.15 9.82
C HIS A 48 19.04 -12.25 10.60
N ILE A 49 17.69 -12.12 10.68
CA ILE A 49 16.86 -13.10 11.39
C ILE A 49 16.65 -14.32 10.48
N THR A 50 17.16 -15.48 10.89
CA THR A 50 17.07 -16.75 10.14
C THR A 50 16.04 -17.72 10.74
N ASP A 51 15.74 -17.60 12.04
CA ASP A 51 14.71 -18.38 12.70
C ASP A 51 13.32 -17.87 12.33
N GLU A 52 12.48 -18.74 11.79
CA GLU A 52 11.16 -18.37 11.27
C GLU A 52 10.20 -17.93 12.38
N ALA A 53 10.20 -18.61 13.53
CA ALA A 53 9.32 -18.25 14.64
C ALA A 53 9.68 -16.88 15.22
N LYS A 54 10.99 -16.62 15.36
CA LYS A 54 11.49 -15.31 15.77
C LYS A 54 11.12 -14.24 14.77
N LEU A 55 11.26 -14.51 13.45
CA LEU A 55 10.92 -13.56 12.40
C LEU A 55 9.45 -13.15 12.47
N LEU A 56 8.54 -14.11 12.60
CA LEU A 56 7.11 -13.82 12.71
C LEU A 56 6.77 -13.03 13.99
N ALA A 57 7.41 -13.35 15.10
CA ALA A 57 7.25 -12.59 16.36
C ALA A 57 7.75 -11.14 16.22
N GLU A 58 8.88 -10.93 15.54
CA GLU A 58 9.43 -9.60 15.32
C GLU A 58 8.60 -8.78 14.32
N ILE A 59 7.99 -9.40 13.30
CA ILE A 59 7.03 -8.73 12.43
C ILE A 59 5.83 -8.23 13.26
N ALA A 60 5.24 -9.09 14.09
CA ALA A 60 4.11 -8.72 14.94
C ALA A 60 4.49 -7.59 15.91
N ARG A 61 5.68 -7.65 16.52
CA ARG A 61 6.20 -6.59 17.40
C ARG A 61 6.37 -5.26 16.66
N PHE A 62 6.96 -5.29 15.48
CA PHE A 62 7.16 -4.09 14.66
C PHE A 62 5.81 -3.43 14.31
N GLU A 63 4.86 -4.22 13.82
CA GLU A 63 3.54 -3.73 13.44
C GLU A 63 2.74 -3.19 14.64
N GLU A 64 2.92 -3.77 15.83
CA GLU A 64 2.32 -3.25 17.07
C GLU A 64 2.86 -1.85 17.40
N GLU A 65 4.17 -1.64 17.31
CA GLU A 65 4.77 -0.31 17.49
C GLU A 65 4.23 0.71 16.49
N VAL A 66 4.04 0.31 15.24
CA VAL A 66 3.44 1.17 14.21
C VAL A 66 1.99 1.54 14.55
N ILE A 67 1.20 0.58 15.05
CA ILE A 67 -0.18 0.84 15.50
C ILE A 67 -0.21 1.81 16.69
N GLN A 68 0.71 1.64 17.65
CA GLN A 68 0.82 2.53 18.82
C GLN A 68 1.25 3.94 18.42
N GLY A 69 2.06 4.08 17.38
CA GLY A 69 2.44 5.35 16.79
C GLY A 69 1.26 6.18 16.22
N GLY A 70 0.07 5.60 16.15
CA GLY A 70 -1.17 6.30 15.84
C GLY A 70 -1.29 6.72 14.38
N PRO A 71 -1.38 5.77 13.44
CA PRO A 71 -1.57 6.10 12.03
C PRO A 71 -2.84 6.94 11.81
N ILE A 72 -2.79 7.84 10.82
CA ILE A 72 -3.90 8.74 10.44
C ILE A 72 -4.23 8.57 8.96
N ALA A 73 -5.46 8.94 8.56
CA ALA A 73 -5.84 8.94 7.16
C ALA A 73 -5.08 10.05 6.39
N LEU A 74 -4.58 9.72 5.21
CA LEU A 74 -3.98 10.70 4.30
C LEU A 74 -5.05 11.55 3.59
N PRO A 75 -4.69 12.78 3.16
CA PRO A 75 -5.61 13.66 2.45
C PRO A 75 -6.25 12.99 1.22
N GLY A 76 -7.57 13.10 1.10
CA GLY A 76 -8.34 12.54 0.00
C GLY A 76 -8.69 11.04 0.11
N ALA A 77 -8.00 10.26 0.95
CA ALA A 77 -8.15 8.80 1.02
C ALA A 77 -9.59 8.35 1.32
N VAL A 78 -10.16 8.81 2.43
CA VAL A 78 -11.53 8.46 2.83
C VAL A 78 -12.56 8.97 1.81
N SER A 79 -12.33 10.17 1.26
CA SER A 79 -13.22 10.76 0.25
C SER A 79 -13.23 9.94 -1.04
N LEU A 80 -12.07 9.53 -1.53
CA LEU A 80 -11.95 8.73 -2.76
C LEU A 80 -12.64 7.38 -2.61
N VAL A 81 -12.38 6.67 -1.51
CA VAL A 81 -13.05 5.40 -1.21
C VAL A 81 -14.57 5.57 -1.13
N ALA A 82 -15.06 6.61 -0.44
CA ALA A 82 -16.49 6.90 -0.37
C ALA A 82 -17.12 7.20 -1.74
N GLN A 83 -16.39 7.80 -2.68
CA GLN A 83 -16.85 8.02 -4.06
C GLN A 83 -17.01 6.69 -4.81
N ILE A 84 -16.06 5.75 -4.65
CA ILE A 84 -16.15 4.41 -5.26
C ILE A 84 -17.37 3.66 -4.73
N GLU A 85 -17.58 3.67 -3.41
CA GLU A 85 -18.67 2.91 -2.77
C GLU A 85 -20.05 3.48 -3.10
N ARG A 86 -20.20 4.81 -3.07
CA ARG A 86 -21.49 5.49 -3.27
C ARG A 86 -22.07 5.30 -4.67
N GLY A 87 -21.22 5.24 -5.67
CA GLY A 87 -21.64 5.16 -7.07
C GLY A 87 -21.75 3.75 -7.62
N ASN A 88 -21.47 2.72 -6.84
CA ASN A 88 -21.46 1.35 -7.32
C ASN A 88 -22.85 0.89 -7.76
N PRO A 89 -23.11 0.72 -9.09
CA PRO A 89 -24.44 0.34 -9.59
C PRO A 89 -24.76 -1.13 -9.35
N ASP A 90 -23.77 -1.92 -8.94
CA ASP A 90 -23.84 -3.38 -9.03
C ASP A 90 -23.42 -4.08 -7.72
N ILE A 91 -23.89 -3.51 -6.60
CA ILE A 91 -23.66 -4.08 -5.26
C ILE A 91 -24.15 -5.55 -5.18
N ALA A 92 -25.20 -5.88 -5.93
CA ALA A 92 -25.80 -7.21 -5.97
C ALA A 92 -24.93 -8.24 -6.73
N SER A 93 -24.10 -7.83 -7.70
CA SER A 93 -23.27 -8.71 -8.52
C SER A 93 -21.86 -8.93 -7.97
N GLN A 94 -21.57 -8.44 -6.76
CA GLN A 94 -20.24 -8.52 -6.10
C GLN A 94 -19.10 -7.81 -6.87
N ARG A 95 -19.39 -6.90 -7.76
CA ARG A 95 -18.41 -6.05 -8.43
C ARG A 95 -18.12 -4.83 -7.55
N HIS A 96 -17.12 -4.94 -6.71
CA HIS A 96 -16.83 -3.92 -5.69
C HIS A 96 -15.95 -2.78 -6.19
N GLY A 97 -15.34 -2.91 -7.37
CA GLY A 97 -14.54 -1.86 -8.04
C GLY A 97 -13.17 -1.60 -7.44
N TRP A 98 -12.90 -2.03 -6.20
CA TRP A 98 -11.62 -1.76 -5.53
C TRP A 98 -11.23 -2.85 -4.52
N THR A 99 -9.95 -2.93 -4.28
CA THR A 99 -9.33 -3.74 -3.22
C THR A 99 -8.08 -3.03 -2.70
N ILE A 100 -7.58 -3.45 -1.54
CA ILE A 100 -6.30 -3.00 -1.00
C ILE A 100 -5.28 -4.11 -1.20
N VAL A 101 -4.11 -3.72 -1.76
CA VAL A 101 -2.95 -4.58 -1.95
C VAL A 101 -1.78 -4.00 -1.16
N THR A 102 -1.42 -4.63 -0.05
CA THR A 102 -0.41 -4.12 0.88
C THR A 102 0.73 -5.10 1.12
N SER A 103 1.89 -4.56 1.48
CA SER A 103 3.05 -5.34 1.96
C SER A 103 2.99 -5.63 3.47
N ALA A 104 2.00 -5.07 4.18
CA ALA A 104 1.73 -5.33 5.59
C ALA A 104 1.00 -6.67 5.78
N THR A 105 0.92 -7.14 7.02
CA THR A 105 0.26 -8.40 7.35
C THR A 105 -1.26 -8.29 7.41
N ASN A 106 -1.93 -9.44 7.41
CA ASN A 106 -3.37 -9.55 7.57
C ASN A 106 -3.85 -9.23 9.01
N ASP A 107 -2.96 -9.24 10.00
CA ASP A 107 -3.25 -8.80 11.38
C ASP A 107 -3.21 -7.27 11.50
N TYR A 108 -2.15 -6.65 11.01
CA TYR A 108 -1.94 -5.21 11.07
C TYR A 108 -2.97 -4.42 10.24
N THR A 109 -3.20 -4.87 8.99
CA THR A 109 -3.94 -4.10 7.98
C THR A 109 -5.33 -3.66 8.47
N PRO A 110 -6.23 -4.54 8.98
CA PRO A 110 -7.56 -4.10 9.41
C PRO A 110 -7.52 -3.19 10.64
N ARG A 111 -6.54 -3.39 11.53
CA ARG A 111 -6.38 -2.57 12.74
C ARG A 111 -5.94 -1.14 12.40
N ALA A 112 -4.98 -0.99 11.49
CA ALA A 112 -4.50 0.30 11.02
C ALA A 112 -5.59 1.07 10.27
N LEU A 113 -6.31 0.43 9.35
CA LEU A 113 -7.41 1.04 8.62
C LEU A 113 -8.54 1.49 9.54
N ALA A 114 -8.92 0.67 10.54
CA ALA A 114 -9.96 1.01 11.51
C ALA A 114 -9.60 2.28 12.31
N LYS A 115 -8.33 2.42 12.73
CA LYS A 115 -7.86 3.64 13.41
C LYS A 115 -7.99 4.90 12.54
N CYS A 116 -7.84 4.76 11.24
CA CYS A 116 -7.88 5.85 10.28
C CYS A 116 -9.27 6.10 9.69
N GLY A 117 -10.29 5.33 10.07
CA GLY A 117 -11.64 5.45 9.52
C GLY A 117 -11.74 5.09 8.02
N VAL A 118 -10.78 4.31 7.51
CA VAL A 118 -10.81 3.78 6.15
C VAL A 118 -11.52 2.43 6.16
N PRO A 119 -12.62 2.25 5.41
CA PRO A 119 -13.36 0.99 5.40
C PRO A 119 -12.54 -0.13 4.76
N LEU A 120 -12.83 -1.36 5.16
CA LEU A 120 -12.29 -2.54 4.49
C LEU A 120 -12.97 -2.72 3.14
N PRO A 121 -12.20 -3.03 2.07
CA PRO A 121 -12.80 -3.26 0.75
C PRO A 121 -13.70 -4.51 0.78
N PRO A 122 -14.93 -4.44 0.25
CA PRO A 122 -15.84 -5.59 0.22
C PRO A 122 -15.29 -6.79 -0.54
N ALA A 123 -14.41 -6.57 -1.54
CA ALA A 123 -13.71 -7.64 -2.25
C ALA A 123 -12.65 -8.36 -1.39
N GLY A 124 -12.39 -7.88 -0.17
CA GLY A 124 -11.32 -8.35 0.70
C GLY A 124 -9.97 -7.72 0.37
N LEU A 125 -8.92 -8.17 1.06
CA LEU A 125 -7.56 -7.64 1.03
C LEU A 125 -6.61 -8.59 0.32
N VAL A 126 -5.51 -8.06 -0.22
CA VAL A 126 -4.28 -8.81 -0.51
C VAL A 126 -3.18 -8.26 0.39
N THR A 127 -2.62 -9.10 1.21
CA THR A 127 -1.61 -8.79 2.23
C THR A 127 -0.29 -9.51 1.94
N SER A 128 0.73 -9.27 2.75
CA SER A 128 1.99 -10.00 2.65
C SER A 128 1.83 -11.52 2.84
N ASN A 129 0.77 -11.95 3.52
CA ASN A 129 0.47 -13.36 3.79
C ASN A 129 -0.11 -14.11 2.58
N ASP A 130 -0.63 -13.38 1.58
CA ASP A 130 -1.35 -13.96 0.43
C ASP A 130 -0.43 -14.23 -0.77
N VAL A 131 0.83 -13.77 -0.73
CA VAL A 131 1.75 -13.85 -1.87
C VAL A 131 3.12 -14.36 -1.47
N THR A 132 3.74 -15.15 -2.36
CA THR A 132 5.09 -15.67 -2.14
C THR A 132 6.15 -14.59 -2.35
N ARG A 133 5.99 -13.75 -3.40
CA ARG A 133 6.91 -12.67 -3.73
C ARG A 133 6.23 -11.33 -3.52
N GLY A 134 6.83 -10.47 -2.69
CA GLY A 134 6.37 -9.10 -2.47
C GLY A 134 6.79 -8.13 -3.59
N LYS A 135 6.31 -6.88 -3.51
CA LYS A 135 6.77 -5.77 -4.36
C LYS A 135 8.30 -5.68 -4.34
N PRO A 136 8.98 -5.51 -5.46
CA PRO A 136 8.51 -5.05 -6.77
C PRO A 136 8.01 -6.15 -7.72
N HIS A 137 7.86 -7.39 -7.29
CA HIS A 137 7.26 -8.44 -8.12
C HIS A 137 5.76 -8.17 -8.37
N PRO A 138 5.20 -8.58 -9.52
CA PRO A 138 3.81 -8.29 -9.88
C PRO A 138 2.77 -9.08 -9.08
N ASP A 139 3.20 -10.14 -8.39
CA ASP A 139 2.33 -11.12 -7.71
C ASP A 139 1.23 -10.47 -6.86
N PRO A 140 1.50 -9.43 -6.02
CA PRO A 140 0.46 -8.80 -5.21
C PRO A 140 -0.65 -8.15 -6.05
N TYR A 141 -0.31 -7.45 -7.12
CA TYR A 141 -1.30 -6.76 -7.96
C TYR A 141 -2.03 -7.72 -8.90
N LEU A 142 -1.38 -8.79 -9.36
CA LEU A 142 -2.04 -9.89 -10.06
C LEU A 142 -3.09 -10.56 -9.15
N ALA A 143 -2.76 -10.79 -7.88
CA ALA A 143 -3.70 -11.32 -6.90
C ALA A 143 -4.86 -10.35 -6.64
N GLY A 144 -4.59 -9.04 -6.56
CA GLY A 144 -5.62 -8.00 -6.42
C GLY A 144 -6.57 -7.94 -7.61
N ALA A 145 -6.05 -7.98 -8.83
CA ALA A 145 -6.84 -8.01 -10.06
C ALA A 145 -7.72 -9.28 -10.14
N ALA A 146 -7.15 -10.44 -9.81
CA ALA A 146 -7.88 -11.70 -9.74
C ALA A 146 -9.02 -11.65 -8.71
N LYS A 147 -8.78 -11.06 -7.53
CA LYS A 147 -9.78 -10.88 -6.47
C LYS A 147 -10.96 -10.01 -6.95
N LEU A 148 -10.70 -9.02 -7.79
CA LEU A 148 -11.73 -8.17 -8.41
C LEU A 148 -12.40 -8.81 -9.64
N GLY A 149 -11.86 -9.91 -10.17
CA GLY A 149 -12.32 -10.51 -11.42
C GLY A 149 -12.11 -9.60 -12.63
N VAL A 150 -11.07 -8.75 -12.59
CA VAL A 150 -10.76 -7.76 -13.64
C VAL A 150 -9.35 -8.03 -14.17
N PRO A 151 -9.11 -8.02 -15.49
CA PRO A 151 -7.76 -8.15 -16.02
C PRO A 151 -6.90 -6.95 -15.60
N PRO A 152 -5.59 -7.16 -15.29
CA PRO A 152 -4.71 -6.12 -14.76
C PRO A 152 -4.64 -4.87 -15.63
N GLU A 153 -4.71 -4.99 -16.96
CA GLU A 153 -4.67 -3.89 -17.93
C GLU A 153 -5.86 -2.91 -17.79
N ARG A 154 -6.89 -3.33 -17.05
CA ARG A 154 -8.09 -2.53 -16.74
C ARG A 154 -8.08 -2.01 -15.30
N CYS A 155 -6.99 -2.22 -14.58
CA CYS A 155 -6.80 -1.75 -13.22
C CYS A 155 -5.94 -0.47 -13.19
N LEU A 156 -6.22 0.39 -12.22
CA LEU A 156 -5.36 1.49 -11.81
C LEU A 156 -4.76 1.12 -10.45
N VAL A 157 -3.45 0.99 -10.40
CA VAL A 157 -2.68 0.83 -9.16
C VAL A 157 -2.33 2.21 -8.63
N VAL A 158 -2.72 2.52 -7.41
CA VAL A 158 -2.39 3.77 -6.71
C VAL A 158 -1.36 3.48 -5.64
N GLU A 159 -0.21 4.16 -5.72
CA GLU A 159 0.98 3.85 -4.92
C GLU A 159 1.80 5.08 -4.58
N ASP A 160 2.52 5.02 -3.46
CA ASP A 160 3.45 6.05 -3.00
C ASP A 160 4.92 5.63 -3.11
N ALA A 161 5.17 4.32 -3.24
CA ALA A 161 6.51 3.74 -3.23
C ALA A 161 6.97 3.27 -4.62
N PRO A 162 8.23 3.52 -5.01
CA PRO A 162 8.78 3.03 -6.28
C PRO A 162 8.68 1.50 -6.46
N SER A 163 8.82 0.73 -5.39
CA SER A 163 8.67 -0.74 -5.43
C SER A 163 7.25 -1.17 -5.81
N GLY A 164 6.24 -0.47 -5.30
CA GLY A 164 4.84 -0.72 -5.62
C GLY A 164 4.48 -0.28 -7.03
N LEU A 165 4.96 0.88 -7.49
CA LEU A 165 4.78 1.34 -8.87
C LEU A 165 5.38 0.36 -9.88
N LYS A 166 6.61 -0.13 -9.63
CA LYS A 166 7.24 -1.18 -10.44
C LYS A 166 6.43 -2.47 -10.47
N ALA A 167 5.88 -2.88 -9.33
CA ALA A 167 5.03 -4.07 -9.23
C ALA A 167 3.72 -3.91 -10.02
N GLY A 168 3.06 -2.74 -9.94
CA GLY A 168 1.86 -2.42 -10.71
C GLY A 168 2.12 -2.44 -12.22
N HIS A 169 3.18 -1.78 -12.65
CA HIS A 169 3.62 -1.79 -14.05
C HIS A 169 3.95 -3.20 -14.55
N ALA A 170 4.70 -3.99 -13.76
CA ALA A 170 5.03 -5.37 -14.09
C ALA A 170 3.80 -6.30 -14.15
N ALA A 171 2.72 -5.97 -13.44
CA ALA A 171 1.44 -6.66 -13.53
C ALA A 171 0.64 -6.28 -14.80
N GLY A 172 1.05 -5.25 -15.53
CA GLY A 172 0.36 -4.75 -16.72
C GLY A 172 -0.72 -3.70 -16.41
N ALA A 173 -0.82 -3.23 -15.16
CA ALA A 173 -1.78 -2.21 -14.76
C ALA A 173 -1.28 -0.79 -15.09
N LYS A 174 -2.23 0.16 -15.21
CA LYS A 174 -1.91 1.59 -15.13
C LYS A 174 -1.50 1.94 -13.69
N THR A 175 -0.61 2.94 -13.57
CA THR A 175 -0.07 3.34 -12.27
C THR A 175 -0.23 4.82 -12.02
N LEU A 176 -0.68 5.17 -10.81
CA LEU A 176 -0.78 6.53 -10.29
C LEU A 176 0.12 6.63 -9.06
N ALA A 177 1.12 7.48 -9.13
CA ALA A 177 1.96 7.81 -7.99
C ALA A 177 1.32 8.92 -7.15
N VAL A 178 1.30 8.76 -5.83
CA VAL A 178 1.02 9.82 -4.86
C VAL A 178 2.30 10.21 -4.14
N CYS A 179 2.62 11.52 -4.08
CA CYS A 179 3.88 12.04 -3.54
C CYS A 179 3.83 12.23 -2.00
N THR A 180 3.20 11.30 -1.30
CA THR A 180 2.97 11.36 0.15
C THR A 180 4.17 10.87 0.96
N SER A 181 4.91 9.88 0.45
CA SER A 181 6.11 9.33 1.11
C SER A 181 7.40 9.66 0.39
N HIS A 182 7.33 9.98 -0.89
CA HIS A 182 8.47 10.31 -1.75
C HIS A 182 8.17 11.58 -2.54
N THR A 183 9.19 12.39 -2.78
CA THR A 183 9.06 13.55 -3.66
C THR A 183 8.84 13.12 -5.11
N LYS A 184 8.16 13.95 -5.91
CA LYS A 184 7.97 13.75 -7.35
C LYS A 184 9.29 13.48 -8.06
N GLN A 185 10.35 14.23 -7.71
CA GLN A 185 11.69 14.03 -8.26
C GLN A 185 12.22 12.62 -7.99
N LEU A 186 12.14 12.15 -6.74
CA LEU A 186 12.61 10.80 -6.37
C LEU A 186 11.85 9.71 -7.13
N ILE A 187 10.52 9.84 -7.26
CA ILE A 187 9.70 8.91 -8.03
C ILE A 187 10.15 8.86 -9.49
N LEU A 188 10.37 10.01 -10.13
CA LEU A 188 10.85 10.10 -11.52
C LEU A 188 12.24 9.49 -11.70
N GLU A 189 13.15 9.73 -10.76
CA GLU A 189 14.53 9.21 -10.79
C GLU A 189 14.61 7.72 -10.46
N SER A 190 13.58 7.15 -9.81
CA SER A 190 13.55 5.75 -9.37
C SER A 190 13.44 4.73 -10.50
N GLY A 191 13.11 5.17 -11.72
CA GLY A 191 12.82 4.30 -12.85
C GLY A 191 11.53 3.50 -12.72
N SER A 192 10.57 3.95 -11.89
CA SER A 192 9.26 3.32 -11.74
C SER A 192 8.27 3.70 -12.83
N ASN A 193 8.51 4.83 -13.53
CA ASN A 193 7.77 5.32 -14.70
C ASN A 193 6.24 5.27 -14.54
N PRO A 194 5.64 5.92 -13.53
CA PRO A 194 4.20 5.92 -13.36
C PRO A 194 3.49 6.62 -14.53
N ASP A 195 2.26 6.16 -14.86
CA ASP A 195 1.45 6.81 -15.90
C ASP A 195 0.95 8.19 -15.46
N TYR A 196 0.71 8.37 -14.14
CA TYR A 196 0.23 9.61 -13.54
C TYR A 196 0.97 9.88 -12.24
N ILE A 197 1.12 11.17 -11.88
CA ILE A 197 1.73 11.60 -10.60
C ILE A 197 0.89 12.75 -10.04
N VAL A 198 0.53 12.65 -8.76
CA VAL A 198 -0.16 13.71 -8.01
C VAL A 198 0.48 13.85 -6.63
N ASP A 199 0.26 14.99 -5.97
CA ASP A 199 0.77 15.21 -4.62
C ASP A 199 0.09 14.30 -3.61
N ASP A 200 -1.24 14.21 -3.66
CA ASP A 200 -2.06 13.35 -2.81
C ASP A 200 -3.41 13.02 -3.47
N LEU A 201 -4.26 12.25 -2.78
CA LEU A 201 -5.54 11.80 -3.31
C LEU A 201 -6.64 12.89 -3.35
N THR A 202 -6.39 14.11 -2.86
CA THR A 202 -7.32 15.24 -3.07
C THR A 202 -7.37 15.68 -4.53
N LYS A 203 -6.33 15.34 -5.30
CA LYS A 203 -6.23 15.61 -6.75
C LYS A 203 -6.94 14.57 -7.61
N VAL A 204 -7.54 13.55 -6.99
CA VAL A 204 -8.17 12.43 -7.68
C VAL A 204 -9.65 12.37 -7.32
N SER A 205 -10.51 12.30 -8.33
CA SER A 205 -11.92 11.98 -8.15
C SER A 205 -12.33 10.82 -9.03
N VAL A 206 -13.39 10.13 -8.66
CA VAL A 206 -13.86 8.94 -9.35
C VAL A 206 -15.39 8.89 -9.39
N LYS A 207 -15.92 8.39 -10.49
CA LYS A 207 -17.36 8.12 -10.67
C LYS A 207 -17.58 6.82 -11.43
N TRP A 208 -18.73 6.21 -11.23
CA TRP A 208 -19.18 5.09 -12.03
C TRP A 208 -19.86 5.59 -13.32
N VAL A 209 -19.42 5.07 -14.47
CA VAL A 209 -20.00 5.33 -15.78
C VAL A 209 -20.09 4.00 -16.50
N ASP A 210 -21.28 3.60 -16.90
CA ASP A 210 -21.56 2.35 -17.63
C ASP A 210 -20.90 1.11 -16.99
N GLY A 211 -20.98 1.01 -15.66
CA GLY A 211 -20.41 -0.11 -14.89
C GLY A 211 -18.87 -0.12 -14.81
N LYS A 212 -18.22 1.01 -15.09
CA LYS A 212 -16.77 1.20 -14.98
C LYS A 212 -16.45 2.40 -14.11
N LEU A 213 -15.30 2.36 -13.43
CA LEU A 213 -14.76 3.51 -12.73
C LEU A 213 -14.01 4.43 -13.70
N GLU A 214 -14.46 5.67 -13.79
CA GLU A 214 -13.76 6.75 -14.49
C GLU A 214 -13.05 7.64 -13.45
N PHE A 215 -11.75 7.77 -13.61
CA PHE A 215 -10.92 8.63 -12.77
C PHE A 215 -10.69 9.97 -13.45
N THR A 216 -10.84 11.06 -12.70
CA THR A 216 -10.37 12.38 -13.08
C THR A 216 -9.16 12.71 -12.21
N ILE A 217 -8.01 12.91 -12.84
CA ILE A 217 -6.74 13.25 -12.20
C ILE A 217 -6.43 14.68 -12.56
N GLN A 218 -6.27 15.54 -11.54
CA GLN A 218 -5.92 16.94 -11.74
C GLN A 218 -4.39 17.06 -11.80
N ASP A 219 -3.85 17.22 -13.01
CA ASP A 219 -2.46 17.60 -13.20
C ASP A 219 -2.29 19.09 -12.80
N GLU A 220 -1.19 19.41 -12.10
CA GLU A 220 -0.79 20.80 -11.83
C GLU A 220 -0.10 21.42 -13.03
#